data_680beee960a16c3011d4c9d76d57133b
#
_entry.id   680beee960a16c3011d4c9d76d57133b
#
_cell.length_a   1.000
_cell.length_b   1.000
_cell.length_c   1.000
_cell.angle_alpha   90.00
_cell.angle_beta   90.00
_cell.angle_gamma   90.00
#
_symmetry.space_group_name_H-M   'P 1'
#
loop_
_entity.id
_entity.type
_entity.pdbx_description
1 polymer ?
#
loop_
_entity_poly.entity_id
_entity_poly.type
_entity_poly.pdbx_seq_one_letter_code
_entity_poly.pdbx_strand_id
1 'polypeptide(L)'
;KIMEGFSGALQLTDLNDFITPSQECIKPVKIERKPGKVGKIKIEDDGSYSSVTESGEVTRLQKAQITLNDCLACSGCITSAESVLITQQSQEELYKVLQENRRLQETGKGDQIKTVVVSVSPQSRASLAAKYKLSITECAKRITGFLRRLGVHYVFDTTFARNFSLIESCHEFVRRYRDAETEKTSIPMLASACPGWICYAEKTHGSYILPYISTTKSPQQIMGSIVKDFLSGQIKKLPNQIYHVTVMPCYDKKLEASRSDFYNDLFKTRDVDCVLSSGEVEKMLSKEGISLADSEEAGLDSPCFCAGEREELVSHSGGGSGGYLEHIIKFAARELFNQPLDTVKYKMLRNQDFQEVTLEVNGKPVLKMALAYGFRNIQNIVQKMKRGKCPYHFVEIMACPSGCNNGGGQIHPEDGENARDRLASVNELYNSVHCIDPHTVQGIEIMYKDWLGGHNSGKARQMLHTQYHEVEKMANALAIKW
;
A
#
# COMPACT_ATOMS: atom_id res chain seq x y z
N LYS A 1 22.92 -4.96 36.34
CA LYS A 1 22.81 -3.86 35.31
C LYS A 1 21.42 -3.95 34.72
N ILE A 2 20.55 -3.06 35.15
CA ILE A 2 19.16 -2.94 34.77
C ILE A 2 19.17 -2.31 33.38
N MET A 3 18.66 -2.99 32.37
CA MET A 3 18.41 -2.40 31.05
C MET A 3 17.18 -1.52 31.15
N GLU A 4 17.35 -0.22 30.98
CA GLU A 4 16.34 0.81 31.01
C GLU A 4 15.33 0.69 29.87
N GLY A 5 14.13 0.97 30.22
CA GLY A 5 12.89 0.60 29.65
C GLY A 5 12.50 1.20 28.32
N PHE A 6 11.77 0.41 27.61
CA PHE A 6 10.89 0.86 26.51
C PHE A 6 9.68 1.60 27.08
N SER A 7 9.18 2.62 26.36
CA SER A 7 8.04 3.41 26.79
C SER A 7 6.80 2.53 27.03
N GLY A 8 6.11 2.74 28.16
CA GLY A 8 4.97 1.97 28.62
C GLY A 8 3.65 2.19 27.85
N ALA A 9 3.73 2.51 26.56
CA ALA A 9 2.57 2.91 25.77
C ALA A 9 2.00 1.78 24.88
N LEU A 10 2.66 0.62 24.78
CA LEU A 10 2.16 -0.48 23.97
C LEU A 10 1.33 -1.43 24.83
N GLN A 11 0.01 -1.33 24.73
CA GLN A 11 -0.91 -2.34 25.24
C GLN A 11 -1.28 -3.27 24.07
N LEU A 12 -0.71 -4.47 24.06
CA LEU A 12 -1.13 -5.53 23.16
C LEU A 12 -2.55 -5.96 23.55
N THR A 13 -3.51 -5.63 22.72
CA THR A 13 -4.90 -6.07 22.91
C THR A 13 -5.24 -7.30 22.08
N ASP A 14 -4.63 -7.55 20.92
CA ASP A 14 -4.62 -8.85 20.22
C ASP A 14 -3.32 -9.07 19.44
N LEU A 15 -2.60 -10.17 19.75
CA LEU A 15 -1.38 -10.57 19.03
C LEU A 15 -1.63 -10.98 17.57
N ASN A 16 -2.87 -11.22 17.19
CA ASN A 16 -3.24 -11.62 15.82
C ASN A 16 -3.65 -10.45 14.93
N ASP A 17 -3.85 -9.24 15.45
CA ASP A 17 -4.35 -8.11 14.67
C ASP A 17 -3.35 -7.58 13.63
N PHE A 18 -2.07 -7.46 14.01
CA PHE A 18 -1.01 -6.97 13.13
C PHE A 18 0.13 -7.94 12.97
N ILE A 19 0.17 -8.96 13.82
CA ILE A 19 1.25 -9.92 13.89
C ILE A 19 0.63 -11.28 13.60
N THR A 20 0.52 -11.63 12.33
CA THR A 20 0.39 -13.04 11.99
C THR A 20 1.67 -13.76 12.43
N PRO A 21 1.68 -15.08 12.63
CA PRO A 21 2.90 -15.83 12.98
C PRO A 21 4.07 -15.62 12.02
N SER A 22 3.83 -15.06 10.82
CA SER A 22 4.85 -14.62 9.85
C SER A 22 5.33 -13.17 10.07
N GLN A 23 4.64 -12.40 10.92
CA GLN A 23 4.91 -10.98 11.21
C GLN A 23 5.44 -10.81 12.64
N GLU A 24 6.43 -11.57 13.06
CA GLU A 24 7.05 -11.35 14.37
C GLU A 24 7.50 -9.89 14.49
N CYS A 25 6.82 -9.13 15.34
CA CYS A 25 7.31 -7.83 15.78
C CYS A 25 8.63 -8.06 16.54
N ILE A 26 9.72 -7.61 15.96
CA ILE A 26 11.09 -7.84 16.50
C ILE A 26 11.34 -7.01 17.79
N LYS A 27 10.42 -6.09 18.15
CA LYS A 27 10.57 -5.28 19.35
C LYS A 27 10.04 -6.00 20.58
N PRO A 28 10.83 -6.12 21.67
CA PRO A 28 10.34 -6.69 22.92
C PRO A 28 9.24 -5.79 23.49
N VAL A 29 8.04 -6.35 23.62
CA VAL A 29 6.90 -5.69 24.26
C VAL A 29 7.07 -5.80 25.76
N LYS A 30 7.05 -4.66 26.47
CA LYS A 30 7.07 -4.63 27.92
C LYS A 30 5.66 -4.82 28.44
N ILE A 31 5.37 -5.99 28.96
CA ILE A 31 4.14 -6.22 29.72
C ILE A 31 4.31 -5.52 31.07
N GLU A 32 3.50 -4.49 31.34
CA GLU A 32 3.47 -3.87 32.67
C GLU A 32 2.97 -4.91 33.68
N ARG A 33 3.87 -5.37 34.53
CA ARG A 33 3.50 -6.15 35.72
C ARG A 33 2.86 -5.19 36.70
N LYS A 34 1.56 -5.33 36.97
CA LYS A 34 0.93 -4.66 38.13
C LYS A 34 1.69 -5.13 39.37
N PRO A 35 2.21 -4.22 40.19
CA PRO A 35 2.94 -4.61 41.40
C PRO A 35 2.03 -5.45 42.29
N GLY A 36 2.46 -6.66 42.62
CA GLY A 36 1.78 -7.51 43.61
C GLY A 36 1.09 -8.78 43.13
N LYS A 37 1.08 -9.08 41.81
CA LYS A 37 0.51 -10.37 41.35
C LYS A 37 1.52 -11.13 40.50
N VAL A 38 2.20 -12.10 41.10
CA VAL A 38 2.93 -13.12 40.35
C VAL A 38 1.90 -14.18 39.94
N GLY A 39 1.58 -14.28 38.66
CA GLY A 39 0.70 -15.31 38.10
C GLY A 39 1.44 -16.16 37.08
N LYS A 40 1.06 -17.44 36.99
CA LYS A 40 1.49 -18.32 35.90
C LYS A 40 0.46 -18.25 34.79
N ILE A 41 0.92 -18.15 33.54
CA ILE A 41 0.03 -18.26 32.39
C ILE A 41 -0.04 -19.76 32.03
N LYS A 42 -1.23 -20.31 31.99
CA LYS A 42 -1.52 -21.66 31.56
C LYS A 42 -2.20 -21.61 30.18
N ILE A 43 -1.74 -22.45 29.29
CA ILE A 43 -2.37 -22.67 27.98
C ILE A 43 -3.33 -23.83 28.18
N GLU A 44 -4.61 -23.59 27.94
CA GLU A 44 -5.65 -24.63 27.98
C GLU A 44 -5.66 -25.44 26.68
N ASP A 45 -6.25 -26.64 26.70
CA ASP A 45 -6.27 -27.56 25.56
C ASP A 45 -7.06 -27.00 24.34
N ASP A 46 -7.92 -26.01 24.57
CA ASP A 46 -8.65 -25.26 23.53
C ASP A 46 -7.85 -24.11 22.90
N GLY A 47 -6.57 -23.95 23.29
CA GLY A 47 -5.70 -22.87 22.80
C GLY A 47 -5.94 -21.52 23.47
N SER A 48 -6.81 -21.43 24.48
CA SER A 48 -7.01 -20.21 25.26
C SER A 48 -5.95 -20.06 26.36
N TYR A 49 -5.71 -18.81 26.78
CA TYR A 49 -4.75 -18.45 27.81
C TYR A 49 -5.46 -18.08 29.10
N SER A 50 -5.05 -18.67 30.22
CA SER A 50 -5.56 -18.35 31.55
C SER A 50 -4.42 -17.88 32.44
N SER A 51 -4.65 -16.82 33.22
CA SER A 51 -3.76 -16.37 34.28
C SER A 51 -4.17 -17.07 35.59
N VAL A 52 -3.25 -17.77 36.21
CA VAL A 52 -3.45 -18.40 37.52
C VAL A 52 -2.66 -17.58 38.55
N THR A 53 -3.38 -16.97 39.50
CA THR A 53 -2.73 -16.26 40.61
C THR A 53 -2.21 -17.25 41.65
N GLU A 54 -1.29 -16.81 42.51
CA GLU A 54 -0.80 -17.66 43.65
C GLU A 54 -1.92 -18.09 44.60
N SER A 55 -3.06 -17.38 44.59
CA SER A 55 -4.26 -17.75 45.34
C SER A 55 -5.12 -18.81 44.63
N GLY A 56 -4.71 -19.30 43.46
CA GLY A 56 -5.45 -20.31 42.71
C GLY A 56 -6.63 -19.76 41.87
N GLU A 57 -6.83 -18.48 41.82
CA GLU A 57 -7.87 -17.84 41.02
C GLU A 57 -7.48 -17.88 39.53
N VAL A 58 -8.29 -18.55 38.72
CA VAL A 58 -8.08 -18.67 37.27
C VAL A 58 -8.91 -17.59 36.56
N THR A 59 -8.23 -16.65 35.94
CA THR A 59 -8.89 -15.61 35.12
C THR A 59 -8.54 -15.87 33.65
N ARG A 60 -9.55 -16.08 32.82
CA ARG A 60 -9.37 -16.22 31.36
C ARG A 60 -8.86 -14.91 30.79
N LEU A 61 -7.70 -14.95 30.15
CA LEU A 61 -7.13 -13.77 29.52
C LEU A 61 -7.89 -13.51 28.23
N GLN A 62 -8.44 -12.31 28.09
CA GLN A 62 -8.98 -11.87 26.82
C GLN A 62 -7.82 -11.58 25.86
N LYS A 63 -8.02 -11.92 24.59
CA LYS A 63 -7.05 -11.56 23.54
C LYS A 63 -6.86 -10.06 23.53
N ALA A 64 -5.63 -9.64 23.58
CA ALA A 64 -5.27 -8.24 23.53
C ALA A 64 -5.41 -7.72 22.08
N GLN A 65 -6.12 -6.62 21.82
CA GLN A 65 -6.26 -5.98 20.50
C GLN A 65 -5.24 -4.87 20.36
N ILE A 66 -4.39 -4.95 19.32
CA ILE A 66 -3.48 -3.85 18.98
C ILE A 66 -4.28 -2.84 18.16
N THR A 67 -4.44 -1.65 18.71
CA THR A 67 -5.05 -0.54 17.98
C THR A 67 -4.00 0.22 17.16
N LEU A 68 -4.47 1.04 16.20
CA LEU A 68 -3.59 1.94 15.47
C LEU A 68 -2.78 2.83 16.41
N ASN A 69 -3.36 3.28 17.53
CA ASN A 69 -2.68 4.08 18.54
C ASN A 69 -1.51 3.32 19.20
N ASP A 70 -1.67 2.04 19.44
CA ASP A 70 -0.61 1.20 20.00
C ASP A 70 0.53 0.97 19.00
N CYS A 71 0.20 0.78 17.73
CA CYS A 71 1.17 0.71 16.65
C CYS A 71 1.92 2.05 16.45
N LEU A 72 1.23 3.18 16.62
CA LEU A 72 1.78 4.53 16.54
C LEU A 72 2.68 4.87 17.73
N ALA A 73 2.40 4.33 18.90
CA ALA A 73 3.19 4.50 20.11
C ALA A 73 4.50 3.70 20.10
N CYS A 74 4.65 2.75 19.19
CA CYS A 74 5.90 2.05 18.96
C CYS A 74 6.91 3.00 18.28
N SER A 75 7.61 3.81 19.09
CA SER A 75 8.52 4.93 18.79
C SER A 75 9.66 4.67 17.79
N GLY A 76 9.49 3.82 16.80
CA GLY A 76 10.53 3.51 15.84
C GLY A 76 10.18 3.79 14.39
N CYS A 77 8.89 3.78 14.03
CA CYS A 77 8.45 3.92 12.64
C CYS A 77 7.59 5.17 12.43
N ILE A 78 6.74 5.54 13.38
CA ILE A 78 5.76 6.63 13.23
C ILE A 78 5.91 7.62 14.41
N THR A 79 5.96 8.91 14.10
CA THR A 79 6.00 10.00 15.08
C THR A 79 4.59 10.42 15.52
N SER A 80 4.47 11.16 16.63
CA SER A 80 3.19 11.72 17.08
C SER A 80 2.53 12.62 16.02
N ALA A 81 3.33 13.35 15.24
CA ALA A 81 2.83 14.17 14.13
C ALA A 81 2.23 13.31 13.00
N GLU A 82 2.88 12.23 12.67
CA GLU A 82 2.37 11.27 11.67
C GLU A 82 1.09 10.59 12.15
N SER A 83 0.95 10.35 13.47
CA SER A 83 -0.29 9.86 14.07
C SER A 83 -1.46 10.81 13.84
N VAL A 84 -1.24 12.11 14.01
CA VAL A 84 -2.25 13.13 13.73
C VAL A 84 -2.65 13.13 12.26
N LEU A 85 -1.66 13.04 11.35
CA LEU A 85 -1.92 12.97 9.90
C LEU A 85 -2.75 11.74 9.49
N ILE A 86 -2.54 10.61 10.15
CA ILE A 86 -3.33 9.40 9.91
C ILE A 86 -4.76 9.58 10.42
N THR A 87 -4.95 10.11 11.63
CA THR A 87 -6.28 10.29 12.23
C THR A 87 -7.12 11.35 11.53
N GLN A 88 -6.50 12.34 10.89
CA GLN A 88 -7.19 13.33 10.07
C GLN A 88 -7.78 12.74 8.78
N GLN A 89 -7.27 11.62 8.30
CA GLN A 89 -7.77 10.91 7.13
C GLN A 89 -8.66 9.75 7.59
N SER A 90 -9.94 9.99 7.71
CA SER A 90 -10.90 9.00 8.22
C SER A 90 -12.19 9.01 7.41
N GLN A 91 -13.01 8.00 7.63
CA GLN A 91 -14.36 7.93 7.04
C GLN A 91 -15.21 9.14 7.42
N GLU A 92 -15.01 9.71 8.61
CA GLU A 92 -15.72 10.91 9.08
C GLU A 92 -15.44 12.12 8.20
N GLU A 93 -14.21 12.28 7.70
CA GLU A 93 -13.87 13.38 6.77
C GLU A 93 -14.59 13.21 5.42
N LEU A 94 -14.68 11.99 4.89
CA LEU A 94 -15.49 11.74 3.69
C LEU A 94 -16.96 12.09 3.93
N TYR A 95 -17.53 11.63 5.05
CA TYR A 95 -18.92 11.95 5.39
C TYR A 95 -19.15 13.47 5.52
N LYS A 96 -18.24 14.22 6.12
CA LYS A 96 -18.35 15.69 6.19
C LYS A 96 -18.41 16.34 4.82
N VAL A 97 -17.53 15.90 3.89
CA VAL A 97 -17.54 16.43 2.52
C VAL A 97 -18.85 16.10 1.80
N LEU A 98 -19.34 14.87 1.95
CA LEU A 98 -20.60 14.45 1.32
C LEU A 98 -21.82 15.20 1.92
N GLN A 99 -21.83 15.44 3.22
CA GLN A 99 -22.89 16.22 3.88
C GLN A 99 -22.87 17.69 3.45
N GLU A 100 -21.67 18.29 3.35
CA GLU A 100 -21.53 19.66 2.87
C GLU A 100 -21.98 19.78 1.42
N ASN A 101 -21.65 18.83 0.56
CA ASN A 101 -22.16 18.80 -0.81
C ASN A 101 -23.70 18.77 -0.87
N ARG A 102 -24.35 17.95 -0.02
CA ARG A 102 -25.83 17.91 0.07
C ARG A 102 -26.39 19.27 0.51
N ARG A 103 -25.81 19.86 1.56
CA ARG A 103 -26.21 21.20 2.05
C ARG A 103 -26.06 22.28 0.98
N LEU A 104 -24.95 22.26 0.23
CA LEU A 104 -24.71 23.20 -0.88
C LEU A 104 -25.74 23.03 -2.01
N GLN A 105 -26.11 21.79 -2.30
CA GLN A 105 -27.15 21.48 -3.29
C GLN A 105 -28.52 22.03 -2.85
N GLU A 106 -28.91 21.80 -1.60
CA GLU A 106 -30.17 22.30 -1.03
C GLU A 106 -30.23 23.82 -0.97
N THR A 107 -29.09 24.50 -0.77
CA THR A 107 -29.00 25.97 -0.71
C THR A 107 -28.77 26.63 -2.06
N GLY A 108 -28.80 25.87 -3.17
CA GLY A 108 -28.61 26.39 -4.51
C GLY A 108 -27.21 26.87 -4.88
N LYS A 109 -26.19 26.46 -4.07
CA LYS A 109 -24.78 26.82 -4.28
C LYS A 109 -24.02 25.72 -5.03
N GLY A 110 -24.55 25.27 -6.14
CA GLY A 110 -24.00 24.16 -6.94
C GLY A 110 -22.56 24.34 -7.38
N ASP A 111 -22.11 25.57 -7.61
CA ASP A 111 -20.74 25.89 -8.02
C ASP A 111 -19.67 25.55 -6.97
N GLN A 112 -20.07 25.45 -5.70
CA GLN A 112 -19.17 25.14 -4.58
C GLN A 112 -19.11 23.63 -4.28
N ILE A 113 -19.94 22.83 -4.92
CA ILE A 113 -19.99 21.39 -4.74
C ILE A 113 -18.69 20.76 -5.23
N LYS A 114 -18.01 20.00 -4.34
CA LYS A 114 -16.84 19.23 -4.70
C LYS A 114 -17.23 17.96 -5.46
N THR A 115 -16.53 17.68 -6.55
CA THR A 115 -16.63 16.39 -7.22
C THR A 115 -15.88 15.36 -6.40
N VAL A 116 -16.60 14.41 -5.81
CA VAL A 116 -16.02 13.34 -4.99
C VAL A 116 -15.67 12.16 -5.88
N VAL A 117 -14.40 11.76 -5.85
CA VAL A 117 -13.83 10.63 -6.60
C VAL A 117 -13.30 9.62 -5.62
N VAL A 118 -13.61 8.34 -5.80
CA VAL A 118 -13.06 7.24 -4.99
C VAL A 118 -12.32 6.26 -5.89
N SER A 119 -11.07 5.98 -5.56
CA SER A 119 -10.25 5.00 -6.28
C SER A 119 -9.96 3.81 -5.38
N VAL A 120 -10.40 2.61 -5.78
CA VAL A 120 -10.33 1.38 -4.98
C VAL A 120 -9.16 0.52 -5.42
N SER A 121 -8.33 0.08 -4.46
CA SER A 121 -7.23 -0.84 -4.77
C SER A 121 -7.73 -2.28 -4.95
N PRO A 122 -7.12 -3.05 -5.86
CA PRO A 122 -7.49 -4.45 -6.07
C PRO A 122 -7.28 -5.31 -4.80
N GLN A 123 -6.32 -4.95 -3.94
CA GLN A 123 -6.10 -5.62 -2.67
C GLN A 123 -7.26 -5.39 -1.68
N SER A 124 -7.74 -4.15 -1.58
CA SER A 124 -8.89 -3.82 -0.73
C SER A 124 -10.17 -4.46 -1.25
N ARG A 125 -10.36 -4.46 -2.57
CA ARG A 125 -11.47 -5.18 -3.22
C ARG A 125 -11.44 -6.67 -2.91
N ALA A 126 -10.28 -7.32 -3.01
CA ALA A 126 -10.14 -8.74 -2.69
C ALA A 126 -10.43 -9.05 -1.22
N SER A 127 -10.02 -8.16 -0.30
CA SER A 127 -10.33 -8.29 1.13
C SER A 127 -11.83 -8.19 1.42
N LEU A 128 -12.51 -7.22 0.80
CA LEU A 128 -13.97 -7.08 0.91
C LEU A 128 -14.70 -8.26 0.26
N ALA A 129 -14.25 -8.72 -0.92
CA ALA A 129 -14.81 -9.89 -1.59
C ALA A 129 -14.71 -11.15 -0.71
N ALA A 130 -13.56 -11.38 -0.08
CA ALA A 130 -13.35 -12.49 0.85
C ALA A 130 -14.28 -12.41 2.07
N LYS A 131 -14.47 -11.20 2.63
CA LYS A 131 -15.35 -10.96 3.79
C LYS A 131 -16.81 -11.30 3.48
N TYR A 132 -17.30 -10.83 2.35
CA TYR A 132 -18.71 -10.98 1.97
C TYR A 132 -18.98 -12.17 1.06
N LYS A 133 -17.97 -13.03 0.81
CA LYS A 133 -18.06 -14.24 -0.03
C LYS A 133 -18.61 -13.95 -1.44
N LEU A 134 -18.12 -12.85 -2.02
CA LEU A 134 -18.49 -12.39 -3.36
C LEU A 134 -17.38 -12.71 -4.35
N SER A 135 -17.72 -12.80 -5.64
CA SER A 135 -16.73 -12.73 -6.71
C SER A 135 -16.13 -11.34 -6.78
N ILE A 136 -14.94 -11.22 -7.38
CA ILE A 136 -14.26 -9.92 -7.52
C ILE A 136 -15.12 -8.93 -8.32
N THR A 137 -15.78 -9.39 -9.38
CA THR A 137 -16.60 -8.54 -10.24
C THR A 137 -17.86 -8.04 -9.51
N GLU A 138 -18.56 -8.92 -8.81
CA GLU A 138 -19.72 -8.54 -7.98
C GLU A 138 -19.30 -7.56 -6.88
N CYS A 139 -18.22 -7.87 -6.18
CA CYS A 139 -17.68 -6.98 -5.13
C CYS A 139 -17.38 -5.58 -5.68
N ALA A 140 -16.72 -5.48 -6.84
CA ALA A 140 -16.42 -4.20 -7.47
C ALA A 140 -17.68 -3.40 -7.80
N LYS A 141 -18.69 -4.03 -8.41
CA LYS A 141 -19.95 -3.38 -8.76
C LYS A 141 -20.74 -2.95 -7.51
N ARG A 142 -20.77 -3.77 -6.48
CA ARG A 142 -21.50 -3.49 -5.24
C ARG A 142 -20.81 -2.41 -4.39
N ILE A 143 -19.47 -2.38 -4.34
CA ILE A 143 -18.73 -1.26 -3.74
C ILE A 143 -19.06 0.03 -4.50
N THR A 144 -19.08 -0.02 -5.82
CA THR A 144 -19.42 1.14 -6.65
C THR A 144 -20.83 1.62 -6.36
N GLY A 145 -21.82 0.74 -6.32
CA GLY A 145 -23.20 1.06 -5.97
C GLY A 145 -23.33 1.68 -4.57
N PHE A 146 -22.67 1.10 -3.58
CA PHE A 146 -22.61 1.66 -2.22
C PHE A 146 -22.05 3.07 -2.19
N LEU A 147 -20.91 3.31 -2.84
CA LEU A 147 -20.27 4.62 -2.88
C LEU A 147 -21.13 5.65 -3.65
N ARG A 148 -21.77 5.25 -4.75
CA ARG A 148 -22.71 6.09 -5.50
C ARG A 148 -23.91 6.50 -4.64
N ARG A 149 -24.48 5.58 -3.89
CA ARG A 149 -25.58 5.86 -2.94
C ARG A 149 -25.18 6.89 -1.87
N LEU A 150 -23.93 6.90 -1.43
CA LEU A 150 -23.43 7.92 -0.51
C LEU A 150 -23.29 9.31 -1.14
N GLY A 151 -23.21 9.39 -2.48
CA GLY A 151 -23.04 10.64 -3.23
C GLY A 151 -21.66 10.80 -3.87
N VAL A 152 -20.91 9.72 -4.06
CA VAL A 152 -19.66 9.72 -4.83
C VAL A 152 -19.96 9.87 -6.32
N HIS A 153 -19.21 10.72 -7.02
CA HIS A 153 -19.41 11.04 -8.42
C HIS A 153 -18.70 10.07 -9.38
N TYR A 154 -17.49 9.64 -9.03
CA TYR A 154 -16.70 8.70 -9.85
C TYR A 154 -16.07 7.65 -8.97
N VAL A 155 -16.06 6.39 -9.45
CA VAL A 155 -15.42 5.26 -8.77
C VAL A 155 -14.50 4.56 -9.75
N PHE A 156 -13.19 4.57 -9.45
CA PHE A 156 -12.13 4.00 -10.29
C PHE A 156 -11.46 2.80 -9.63
N ASP A 157 -10.83 1.95 -10.45
CA ASP A 157 -9.88 0.94 -9.99
C ASP A 157 -8.43 1.46 -10.12
N THR A 158 -7.63 1.33 -9.07
CA THR A 158 -6.22 1.77 -9.10
C THR A 158 -5.33 0.90 -9.96
N THR A 159 -5.81 -0.24 -10.45
CA THR A 159 -5.09 -1.09 -11.41
C THR A 159 -4.77 -0.32 -12.68
N PHE A 160 -5.65 0.60 -13.10
CA PHE A 160 -5.38 1.47 -14.24
C PHE A 160 -4.08 2.29 -14.04
N ALA A 161 -3.94 2.96 -12.90
CA ALA A 161 -2.73 3.72 -12.58
C ALA A 161 -1.49 2.83 -12.40
N ARG A 162 -1.68 1.56 -12.02
CA ARG A 162 -0.58 0.59 -11.91
C ARG A 162 0.09 0.30 -13.25
N ASN A 163 -0.64 0.37 -14.38
CA ASN A 163 -0.04 0.21 -15.70
C ASN A 163 1.11 1.21 -15.89
N PHE A 164 0.88 2.51 -15.60
CA PHE A 164 1.93 3.53 -15.67
C PHE A 164 3.09 3.23 -14.72
N SER A 165 2.79 2.84 -13.48
CA SER A 165 3.83 2.52 -12.50
C SER A 165 4.73 1.37 -12.95
N LEU A 166 4.16 0.34 -13.57
CA LEU A 166 4.91 -0.80 -14.11
C LEU A 166 5.74 -0.40 -15.34
N ILE A 167 5.15 0.33 -16.29
CA ILE A 167 5.82 0.80 -17.50
C ILE A 167 7.02 1.69 -17.15
N GLU A 168 6.81 2.71 -16.30
CA GLU A 168 7.89 3.61 -15.89
C GLU A 168 8.99 2.88 -15.10
N SER A 169 8.64 1.94 -14.24
CA SER A 169 9.63 1.12 -13.52
C SER A 169 10.44 0.23 -14.45
N CYS A 170 9.83 -0.31 -15.52
CA CYS A 170 10.53 -1.06 -16.54
C CYS A 170 11.54 -0.20 -17.31
N HIS A 171 11.11 0.99 -17.75
CA HIS A 171 11.98 1.93 -18.46
C HIS A 171 13.10 2.45 -17.55
N GLU A 172 12.79 2.77 -16.28
CA GLU A 172 13.80 3.21 -15.31
C GLU A 172 14.84 2.12 -15.07
N PHE A 173 14.43 0.85 -14.92
CA PHE A 173 15.39 -0.24 -14.71
C PHE A 173 16.32 -0.44 -15.90
N VAL A 174 15.80 -0.44 -17.13
CA VAL A 174 16.61 -0.61 -18.34
C VAL A 174 17.61 0.54 -18.49
N ARG A 175 17.20 1.79 -18.21
CA ARG A 175 18.09 2.94 -18.20
C ARG A 175 19.19 2.76 -17.14
N ARG A 176 18.84 2.50 -15.89
CA ARG A 176 19.79 2.30 -14.78
C ARG A 176 20.76 1.15 -15.05
N TYR A 177 20.29 0.06 -15.68
CA TYR A 177 21.16 -1.05 -16.04
C TYR A 177 22.21 -0.67 -17.10
N ARG A 178 21.83 0.14 -18.10
CA ARG A 178 22.75 0.66 -19.11
C ARG A 178 23.77 1.64 -18.51
N ASP A 179 23.33 2.43 -17.53
CA ASP A 179 24.19 3.44 -16.88
C ASP A 179 25.08 2.83 -15.77
N ALA A 180 24.92 1.56 -15.43
CA ALA A 180 25.59 0.92 -14.29
C ALA A 180 27.11 0.86 -14.38
N GLU A 181 27.70 0.96 -15.57
CA GLU A 181 29.16 1.02 -15.78
C GLU A 181 29.73 2.40 -15.38
N THR A 182 28.93 3.45 -15.55
CA THR A 182 29.35 4.84 -15.30
C THR A 182 28.86 5.36 -13.95
N GLU A 183 27.72 4.88 -13.46
CA GLU A 183 27.07 5.34 -12.23
C GLU A 183 26.89 4.19 -11.23
N LYS A 184 27.72 4.17 -10.18
CA LYS A 184 27.75 3.10 -9.16
C LYS A 184 26.46 2.94 -8.35
N THR A 185 25.63 3.97 -8.27
CA THR A 185 24.36 3.97 -7.54
C THR A 185 23.17 3.58 -8.39
N SER A 186 23.36 3.32 -9.69
CA SER A 186 22.30 2.90 -10.59
C SER A 186 21.70 1.55 -10.21
N ILE A 187 22.54 0.61 -9.73
CA ILE A 187 22.16 -0.77 -9.38
C ILE A 187 22.70 -1.13 -7.99
N PRO A 188 21.91 -1.92 -7.18
CA PRO A 188 20.59 -2.48 -7.48
C PRO A 188 19.50 -1.42 -7.50
N MET A 189 18.53 -1.50 -8.42
CA MET A 189 17.32 -0.70 -8.30
C MET A 189 16.38 -1.34 -7.27
N LEU A 190 15.90 -0.53 -6.31
CA LEU A 190 14.95 -0.94 -5.29
C LEU A 190 13.57 -0.34 -5.66
N ALA A 191 12.61 -1.16 -6.09
CA ALA A 191 11.28 -0.67 -6.40
C ALA A 191 10.27 -1.06 -5.31
N SER A 192 9.38 -0.14 -5.01
CA SER A 192 8.37 -0.35 -3.97
C SER A 192 7.20 0.62 -4.10
N ALA A 193 5.99 0.08 -4.05
CA ALA A 193 4.77 0.86 -3.82
C ALA A 193 4.42 0.98 -2.33
N CYS A 194 5.36 0.65 -1.43
CA CYS A 194 5.13 0.53 0.01
C CYS A 194 5.65 1.75 0.78
N PRO A 195 4.77 2.64 1.30
CA PRO A 195 5.19 3.79 2.07
C PRO A 195 5.90 3.44 3.39
N GLY A 196 5.56 2.31 4.00
CA GLY A 196 6.25 1.83 5.20
C GLY A 196 7.72 1.57 4.97
N TRP A 197 8.09 1.00 3.81
CA TRP A 197 9.48 0.90 3.38
C TRP A 197 10.13 2.27 3.15
N ILE A 198 9.46 3.15 2.43
CA ILE A 198 10.00 4.48 2.11
C ILE A 198 10.27 5.28 3.39
N CYS A 199 9.30 5.36 4.31
CA CYS A 199 9.48 6.03 5.60
C CYS A 199 10.66 5.43 6.40
N TYR A 200 10.79 4.11 6.39
CA TYR A 200 11.92 3.44 7.04
C TYR A 200 13.26 3.78 6.38
N ALA A 201 13.31 3.80 5.05
CA ALA A 201 14.50 4.13 4.29
C ALA A 201 14.96 5.58 4.57
N GLU A 202 14.05 6.55 4.52
CA GLU A 202 14.33 7.96 4.77
C GLU A 202 14.81 8.22 6.20
N LYS A 203 14.15 7.60 7.21
CA LYS A 203 14.46 7.79 8.63
C LYS A 203 15.71 7.05 9.10
N THR A 204 15.98 5.87 8.53
CA THR A 204 17.01 4.95 9.08
C THR A 204 18.29 4.92 8.26
N HIS A 205 18.17 5.06 6.94
CA HIS A 205 19.30 4.86 6.03
C HIS A 205 19.62 6.09 5.19
N GLY A 206 18.68 7.04 5.05
CA GLY A 206 18.89 8.36 4.45
C GLY A 206 19.69 8.32 3.16
N SER A 207 20.65 9.22 3.05
CA SER A 207 21.49 9.46 1.86
C SER A 207 22.13 8.20 1.26
N TYR A 208 22.37 7.16 2.05
CA TYR A 208 22.96 5.92 1.55
C TYR A 208 22.02 5.12 0.65
N ILE A 209 20.74 4.97 1.03
CA ILE A 209 19.82 4.04 0.34
C ILE A 209 18.94 4.74 -0.70
N LEU A 210 18.61 6.02 -0.50
CA LEU A 210 17.69 6.76 -1.34
C LEU A 210 18.06 6.77 -2.83
N PRO A 211 19.34 6.89 -3.23
CA PRO A 211 19.74 6.87 -4.65
C PRO A 211 19.39 5.55 -5.37
N TYR A 212 19.28 4.45 -4.63
CA TYR A 212 18.92 3.14 -5.18
C TYR A 212 17.42 2.94 -5.35
N ILE A 213 16.58 3.76 -4.72
CA ILE A 213 15.12 3.61 -4.80
C ILE A 213 14.63 4.11 -6.15
N SER A 214 13.72 3.36 -6.78
CA SER A 214 13.01 3.78 -7.99
C SER A 214 12.25 5.07 -7.73
N THR A 215 12.33 6.01 -8.66
CA THR A 215 11.65 7.30 -8.57
C THR A 215 10.19 7.23 -9.01
N THR A 216 9.75 6.12 -9.58
CA THR A 216 8.37 5.95 -10.05
C THR A 216 7.39 6.07 -8.88
N LYS A 217 6.36 6.91 -9.05
CA LYS A 217 5.26 7.04 -8.08
C LYS A 217 4.52 5.71 -7.89
N SER A 218 3.96 5.51 -6.71
CA SER A 218 3.04 4.39 -6.45
C SER A 218 1.76 4.52 -7.27
N PRO A 219 1.02 3.42 -7.53
CA PRO A 219 -0.28 3.48 -8.20
C PRO A 219 -1.28 4.44 -7.54
N GLN A 220 -1.23 4.59 -6.21
CA GLN A 220 -2.05 5.58 -5.50
C GLN A 220 -1.75 7.00 -5.95
N GLN A 221 -0.47 7.39 -6.00
CA GLN A 221 -0.09 8.76 -6.36
C GLN A 221 -0.21 9.03 -7.86
N ILE A 222 0.01 8.03 -8.70
CA ILE A 222 -0.28 8.16 -10.14
C ILE A 222 -1.78 8.36 -10.34
N MET A 223 -2.64 7.62 -9.61
CA MET A 223 -4.07 7.85 -9.66
C MET A 223 -4.44 9.26 -9.18
N GLY A 224 -3.74 9.77 -8.18
CA GLY A 224 -3.85 11.17 -7.74
C GLY A 224 -3.54 12.16 -8.86
N SER A 225 -2.43 11.96 -9.59
CA SER A 225 -2.07 12.77 -10.75
C SER A 225 -3.14 12.69 -11.86
N ILE A 226 -3.67 11.50 -12.15
CA ILE A 226 -4.75 11.30 -13.14
C ILE A 226 -6.00 12.08 -12.72
N VAL A 227 -6.41 11.98 -11.46
CA VAL A 227 -7.64 12.64 -10.96
C VAL A 227 -7.49 14.16 -10.90
N LYS A 228 -6.33 14.65 -10.40
CA LYS A 228 -6.14 16.09 -10.17
C LYS A 228 -5.68 16.87 -11.39
N ASP A 229 -5.04 16.23 -12.37
CA ASP A 229 -4.59 16.91 -13.61
C ASP A 229 -5.43 16.47 -14.81
N PHE A 230 -5.49 15.17 -15.14
CA PHE A 230 -6.19 14.71 -16.33
C PHE A 230 -7.72 14.86 -16.21
N LEU A 231 -8.34 14.22 -15.20
CA LEU A 231 -9.80 14.29 -14.99
C LEU A 231 -10.27 15.71 -14.79
N SER A 232 -9.54 16.52 -14.00
CA SER A 232 -9.91 17.92 -13.74
C SER A 232 -10.05 18.72 -15.05
N GLY A 233 -9.13 18.50 -15.99
CA GLY A 233 -9.19 19.08 -17.33
C GLY A 233 -10.40 18.58 -18.14
N GLN A 234 -10.68 17.27 -18.09
CA GLN A 234 -11.82 16.67 -18.83
C GLN A 234 -13.18 17.20 -18.36
N ILE A 235 -13.37 17.31 -17.04
CA ILE A 235 -14.63 17.79 -16.46
C ILE A 235 -14.68 19.32 -16.29
N LYS A 236 -13.62 20.03 -16.72
CA LYS A 236 -13.48 21.49 -16.63
C LYS A 236 -13.66 22.03 -15.20
N LYS A 237 -13.06 21.35 -14.23
CA LYS A 237 -13.01 21.76 -12.82
C LYS A 237 -11.57 21.98 -12.38
N LEU A 238 -11.35 22.88 -11.43
CA LEU A 238 -10.04 23.07 -10.82
C LEU A 238 -9.69 21.87 -9.89
N PRO A 239 -8.39 21.54 -9.71
CA PRO A 239 -7.97 20.43 -8.85
C PRO A 239 -8.50 20.48 -7.42
N ASN A 240 -8.66 21.67 -6.82
CA ASN A 240 -9.21 21.87 -5.48
C ASN A 240 -10.74 21.73 -5.39
N GLN A 241 -11.44 21.71 -6.53
CA GLN A 241 -12.88 21.40 -6.61
C GLN A 241 -13.14 19.89 -6.67
N ILE A 242 -12.09 19.07 -6.74
CA ILE A 242 -12.17 17.61 -6.72
C ILE A 242 -11.68 17.13 -5.36
N TYR A 243 -12.45 16.27 -4.71
CA TYR A 243 -12.07 15.58 -3.49
C TYR A 243 -11.77 14.12 -3.80
N HIS A 244 -10.50 13.76 -3.81
CA HIS A 244 -10.04 12.43 -4.19
C HIS A 244 -9.78 11.56 -2.96
N VAL A 245 -10.48 10.45 -2.89
CA VAL A 245 -10.36 9.44 -1.84
C VAL A 245 -9.79 8.16 -2.43
N THR A 246 -8.87 7.50 -1.73
CA THR A 246 -8.39 6.17 -2.13
C THR A 246 -8.73 5.14 -1.06
N VAL A 247 -9.07 3.90 -1.48
CA VAL A 247 -9.30 2.77 -0.59
C VAL A 247 -8.13 1.81 -0.70
N MET A 248 -7.36 1.67 0.39
CA MET A 248 -6.02 1.05 0.39
C MET A 248 -5.88 -0.05 1.45
N PRO A 249 -4.94 -1.01 1.26
CA PRO A 249 -4.78 -2.15 2.15
C PRO A 249 -3.98 -1.86 3.43
N CYS A 250 -3.42 -0.64 3.61
CA CYS A 250 -2.59 -0.32 4.77
C CYS A 250 -2.71 1.15 5.19
N TYR A 251 -2.40 1.42 6.45
CA TYR A 251 -2.43 2.78 7.03
C TYR A 251 -1.26 3.65 6.55
N ASP A 252 -0.13 3.05 6.18
CA ASP A 252 1.02 3.80 5.65
C ASP A 252 0.68 4.59 4.38
N LYS A 253 -0.34 4.18 3.65
CA LYS A 253 -0.86 4.92 2.49
C LYS A 253 -1.45 6.28 2.86
N LYS A 254 -1.89 6.48 4.10
CA LYS A 254 -2.30 7.79 4.64
C LYS A 254 -1.08 8.72 4.80
N LEU A 255 0.06 8.15 5.23
CA LEU A 255 1.31 8.90 5.31
C LEU A 255 1.83 9.29 3.94
N GLU A 256 1.75 8.39 2.97
CA GLU A 256 2.12 8.69 1.59
C GLU A 256 1.29 9.87 1.03
N ALA A 257 -0.03 9.84 1.21
CA ALA A 257 -0.92 10.92 0.76
C ALA A 257 -0.62 12.26 1.45
N SER A 258 -0.04 12.23 2.66
CA SER A 258 0.28 13.42 3.45
C SER A 258 1.62 14.07 3.08
N ARG A 259 2.45 13.45 2.23
CA ARG A 259 3.76 13.98 1.84
C ARG A 259 3.64 15.34 1.14
N SER A 260 4.61 16.22 1.40
CA SER A 260 4.71 17.52 0.73
C SER A 260 4.90 17.39 -0.79
N ASP A 261 5.58 16.34 -1.23
CA ASP A 261 5.82 16.06 -2.66
C ASP A 261 4.53 15.91 -3.47
N PHE A 262 3.40 15.60 -2.81
CA PHE A 262 2.10 15.39 -3.42
C PHE A 262 1.08 16.49 -3.06
N TYR A 263 1.60 17.66 -2.66
CA TYR A 263 0.80 18.85 -2.39
C TYR A 263 1.02 19.88 -3.50
N ASN A 264 -0.08 20.38 -4.06
CA ASN A 264 -0.05 21.42 -5.06
C ASN A 264 -0.27 22.78 -4.41
N ASP A 265 0.79 23.59 -4.33
CA ASP A 265 0.76 24.91 -3.71
C ASP A 265 -0.11 25.92 -4.46
N LEU A 266 -0.21 25.79 -5.78
CA LEU A 266 -1.02 26.71 -6.60
C LEU A 266 -2.52 26.57 -6.31
N PHE A 267 -2.99 25.31 -6.26
CA PHE A 267 -4.41 25.02 -6.04
C PHE A 267 -4.74 24.69 -4.58
N LYS A 268 -3.74 24.68 -3.68
CA LYS A 268 -3.92 24.36 -2.25
C LYS A 268 -4.65 23.03 -2.04
N THR A 269 -4.26 21.99 -2.76
CA THR A 269 -4.86 20.67 -2.70
C THR A 269 -3.79 19.58 -2.79
N ARG A 270 -4.12 18.36 -2.33
CA ARG A 270 -3.27 17.17 -2.45
C ARG A 270 -3.68 16.36 -3.67
N ASP A 271 -2.76 15.50 -4.16
CA ASP A 271 -3.07 14.51 -5.19
C ASP A 271 -4.13 13.51 -4.69
N VAL A 272 -4.03 13.14 -3.41
CA VAL A 272 -5.03 12.33 -2.69
C VAL A 272 -5.40 13.06 -1.39
N ASP A 273 -6.67 13.43 -1.24
CA ASP A 273 -7.16 14.23 -0.11
C ASP A 273 -7.43 13.35 1.12
N CYS A 274 -7.85 12.10 0.93
CA CYS A 274 -8.16 11.18 2.01
C CYS A 274 -7.87 9.72 1.60
N VAL A 275 -7.33 8.95 2.52
CA VAL A 275 -7.13 7.51 2.33
C VAL A 275 -7.97 6.76 3.35
N LEU A 276 -8.76 5.80 2.89
CA LEU A 276 -9.51 4.86 3.71
C LEU A 276 -8.85 3.49 3.61
N SER A 277 -8.81 2.76 4.72
CA SER A 277 -8.44 1.35 4.71
C SER A 277 -9.62 0.45 4.35
N SER A 278 -9.35 -0.80 3.99
CA SER A 278 -10.38 -1.81 3.73
C SER A 278 -11.31 -1.98 4.95
N GLY A 279 -10.74 -1.99 6.16
CA GLY A 279 -11.50 -2.09 7.42
C GLY A 279 -12.34 -0.84 7.71
N GLU A 280 -11.90 0.36 7.28
CA GLU A 280 -12.73 1.56 7.42
C GLU A 280 -13.93 1.53 6.47
N VAL A 281 -13.79 1.01 5.25
CA VAL A 281 -14.93 0.80 4.34
C VAL A 281 -15.92 -0.21 4.91
N GLU A 282 -15.45 -1.28 5.53
CA GLU A 282 -16.29 -2.26 6.23
C GLU A 282 -17.07 -1.61 7.39
N LYS A 283 -16.41 -0.73 8.17
CA LYS A 283 -17.09 0.05 9.22
C LYS A 283 -18.13 1.01 8.65
N MET A 284 -17.89 1.61 7.47
CA MET A 284 -18.89 2.44 6.79
C MET A 284 -20.13 1.63 6.42
N LEU A 285 -19.96 0.44 5.85
CA LEU A 285 -21.07 -0.48 5.52
C LEU A 285 -21.88 -0.83 6.78
N SER A 286 -21.19 -1.19 7.86
CA SER A 286 -21.81 -1.48 9.16
C SER A 286 -22.58 -0.29 9.74
N LYS A 287 -22.02 0.92 9.64
CA LYS A 287 -22.66 2.17 10.10
C LYS A 287 -23.94 2.50 9.34
N GLU A 288 -23.94 2.25 8.03
CA GLU A 288 -25.12 2.43 7.17
C GLU A 288 -26.15 1.28 7.32
N GLY A 289 -25.83 0.25 8.08
CA GLY A 289 -26.65 -0.94 8.24
C GLY A 289 -26.81 -1.76 6.96
N ILE A 290 -25.79 -1.72 6.09
CA ILE A 290 -25.82 -2.35 4.76
C ILE A 290 -24.82 -3.51 4.73
N SER A 291 -25.28 -4.69 4.30
CA SER A 291 -24.38 -5.73 3.83
C SER A 291 -23.96 -5.43 2.39
N LEU A 292 -22.67 -5.55 2.10
CA LEU A 292 -22.20 -5.38 0.73
C LEU A 292 -22.85 -6.37 -0.23
N ALA A 293 -23.18 -7.57 0.27
CA ALA A 293 -23.89 -8.59 -0.50
C ALA A 293 -25.30 -8.16 -0.96
N ASP A 294 -25.92 -7.21 -0.27
CA ASP A 294 -27.26 -6.71 -0.57
C ASP A 294 -27.24 -5.34 -1.27
N SER A 295 -26.05 -4.77 -1.50
CA SER A 295 -25.91 -3.47 -2.16
C SER A 295 -26.26 -3.57 -3.65
N GLU A 296 -26.90 -2.53 -4.18
CA GLU A 296 -27.16 -2.40 -5.61
C GLU A 296 -25.85 -2.38 -6.41
N GLU A 297 -25.87 -3.01 -7.58
CA GLU A 297 -24.73 -3.01 -8.48
C GLU A 297 -24.68 -1.75 -9.34
N ALA A 298 -23.49 -1.15 -9.44
CA ALA A 298 -23.19 -0.08 -10.39
C ALA A 298 -21.87 -0.37 -11.11
N GLY A 299 -21.73 0.03 -12.37
CA GLY A 299 -20.48 -0.10 -13.11
C GLY A 299 -19.42 0.87 -12.61
N LEU A 300 -18.15 0.46 -12.68
CA LEU A 300 -17.01 1.35 -12.46
C LEU A 300 -16.93 2.36 -13.62
N ASP A 301 -16.31 3.49 -13.32
CA ASP A 301 -15.98 4.49 -14.32
C ASP A 301 -14.61 4.20 -14.94
N SER A 302 -14.41 4.55 -16.21
CA SER A 302 -13.10 4.45 -16.86
C SER A 302 -12.30 5.75 -16.68
N PRO A 303 -11.07 5.68 -16.15
CA PRO A 303 -10.25 6.88 -15.96
C PRO A 303 -9.84 7.56 -17.28
N CYS A 304 -9.79 6.85 -18.39
CA CYS A 304 -9.42 7.42 -19.69
C CYS A 304 -10.62 8.07 -20.43
N PHE A 305 -11.86 7.95 -19.91
CA PHE A 305 -13.07 8.51 -20.52
C PHE A 305 -13.29 8.13 -22.00
N CYS A 306 -12.75 7.01 -22.45
CA CYS A 306 -13.01 6.47 -23.77
C CYS A 306 -14.51 6.14 -23.87
N ALA A 307 -15.22 6.81 -24.78
CA ALA A 307 -16.66 6.73 -24.89
C ALA A 307 -17.10 5.28 -25.21
N GLY A 308 -17.90 4.71 -24.32
CA GLY A 308 -18.54 3.39 -24.52
C GLY A 308 -17.81 2.18 -23.92
N GLU A 309 -16.60 2.31 -23.42
CA GLU A 309 -15.91 1.23 -22.74
C GLU A 309 -16.25 1.21 -21.24
N ARG A 310 -16.95 0.15 -20.81
CA ARG A 310 -16.98 -0.21 -19.39
C ARG A 310 -15.62 -0.81 -19.05
N GLU A 311 -14.99 -0.33 -18.00
CA GLU A 311 -13.72 -0.89 -17.57
C GLU A 311 -13.92 -2.35 -17.16
N GLU A 312 -13.36 -3.27 -17.95
CA GLU A 312 -13.21 -4.66 -17.52
C GLU A 312 -12.19 -4.69 -16.39
N LEU A 313 -12.51 -5.44 -15.33
CA LEU A 313 -11.56 -5.64 -14.25
C LEU A 313 -10.41 -6.50 -14.74
N VAL A 314 -9.24 -5.93 -14.71
CA VAL A 314 -7.99 -6.58 -15.09
C VAL A 314 -7.00 -6.58 -13.93
N SER A 315 -5.98 -7.42 -14.00
CA SER A 315 -4.91 -7.51 -13.01
C SER A 315 -3.56 -7.60 -13.71
N HIS A 316 -2.50 -7.73 -12.92
CA HIS A 316 -1.14 -7.92 -13.39
C HIS A 316 -0.53 -9.16 -12.75
N SER A 317 0.31 -9.89 -13.50
CA SER A 317 1.04 -11.03 -12.98
C SER A 317 2.08 -10.61 -11.93
N GLY A 318 2.56 -11.55 -11.12
CA GLY A 318 3.64 -11.33 -10.15
C GLY A 318 3.19 -11.07 -8.70
N GLY A 319 1.92 -11.35 -8.37
CA GLY A 319 1.43 -11.39 -6.99
C GLY A 319 0.76 -10.13 -6.48
N GLY A 320 0.26 -10.19 -5.22
CA GLY A 320 -0.60 -9.20 -4.59
C GLY A 320 0.02 -7.83 -4.30
N SER A 321 1.32 -7.65 -4.54
CA SER A 321 2.03 -6.38 -4.29
C SER A 321 2.28 -5.53 -5.53
N GLY A 322 1.82 -5.99 -6.69
CA GLY A 322 1.88 -5.22 -7.94
C GLY A 322 2.71 -5.85 -9.04
N GLY A 323 3.56 -6.86 -8.74
CA GLY A 323 4.28 -7.65 -9.74
C GLY A 323 5.44 -6.92 -10.43
N TYR A 324 6.07 -5.98 -9.75
CA TYR A 324 7.19 -5.20 -10.33
C TYR A 324 8.32 -6.09 -10.84
N LEU A 325 8.76 -7.08 -10.05
CA LEU A 325 9.84 -7.96 -10.45
C LEU A 325 9.51 -8.71 -11.75
N GLU A 326 8.31 -9.27 -11.84
CA GLU A 326 7.91 -10.08 -12.98
C GLU A 326 7.84 -9.25 -14.28
N HIS A 327 7.26 -8.04 -14.19
CA HIS A 327 7.18 -7.15 -15.34
C HIS A 327 8.55 -6.63 -15.76
N ILE A 328 9.38 -6.23 -14.79
CA ILE A 328 10.72 -5.69 -15.07
C ILE A 328 11.63 -6.75 -15.67
N ILE A 329 11.61 -8.01 -15.16
CA ILE A 329 12.49 -9.03 -15.73
C ILE A 329 12.04 -9.45 -17.14
N LYS A 330 10.72 -9.55 -17.40
CA LYS A 330 10.18 -9.84 -18.74
C LYS A 330 10.56 -8.72 -19.73
N PHE A 331 10.36 -7.47 -19.32
CA PHE A 331 10.72 -6.32 -20.14
C PHE A 331 12.22 -6.23 -20.40
N ALA A 332 13.06 -6.34 -19.36
CA ALA A 332 14.50 -6.27 -19.47
C ALA A 332 15.09 -7.44 -20.29
N ALA A 333 14.54 -8.64 -20.17
CA ALA A 333 14.96 -9.79 -20.99
C ALA A 333 14.76 -9.52 -22.49
N ARG A 334 13.63 -8.89 -22.85
CA ARG A 334 13.34 -8.51 -24.23
C ARG A 334 14.24 -7.35 -24.69
N GLU A 335 14.32 -6.26 -23.93
CA GLU A 335 14.96 -5.01 -24.33
C GLU A 335 16.49 -5.03 -24.27
N LEU A 336 17.07 -5.79 -23.34
CA LEU A 336 18.54 -5.82 -23.14
C LEU A 336 19.18 -7.05 -23.80
N PHE A 337 18.45 -8.18 -23.90
CA PHE A 337 19.01 -9.45 -24.33
C PHE A 337 18.29 -10.08 -25.51
N ASN A 338 17.24 -9.43 -26.05
CA ASN A 338 16.39 -9.95 -27.12
C ASN A 338 15.84 -11.37 -26.85
N GLN A 339 15.54 -11.62 -25.57
CA GLN A 339 15.04 -12.93 -25.10
C GLN A 339 13.68 -12.77 -24.41
N PRO A 340 12.56 -13.02 -25.12
CA PRO A 340 11.24 -12.96 -24.48
C PRO A 340 11.10 -14.09 -23.45
N LEU A 341 10.43 -13.77 -22.33
CA LEU A 341 10.11 -14.70 -21.24
C LEU A 341 8.59 -14.83 -21.11
N ASP A 342 8.06 -16.04 -21.32
CA ASP A 342 6.65 -16.33 -21.08
C ASP A 342 6.37 -16.50 -19.59
N THR A 343 7.22 -17.25 -18.89
CA THR A 343 7.06 -17.57 -17.47
C THR A 343 8.31 -17.23 -16.68
N VAL A 344 8.12 -16.71 -15.46
CA VAL A 344 9.19 -16.39 -14.52
C VAL A 344 9.28 -17.51 -13.47
N LYS A 345 10.47 -18.10 -13.32
CA LYS A 345 10.72 -19.15 -12.33
C LYS A 345 11.31 -18.55 -11.07
N TYR A 346 10.53 -18.55 -10.00
CA TYR A 346 10.96 -18.09 -8.68
C TYR A 346 11.64 -19.21 -7.91
N LYS A 347 12.80 -18.92 -7.37
CA LYS A 347 13.51 -19.77 -6.42
C LYS A 347 13.33 -19.23 -5.02
N MET A 348 12.61 -19.96 -4.19
CA MET A 348 12.47 -19.67 -2.76
C MET A 348 13.82 -19.85 -2.06
N LEU A 349 14.23 -18.86 -1.24
CA LEU A 349 15.47 -18.90 -0.49
C LEU A 349 15.24 -19.36 0.97
N ARG A 350 14.81 -18.44 1.83
CA ARG A 350 14.58 -18.73 3.26
C ARG A 350 13.12 -19.03 3.58
N ASN A 351 12.23 -18.26 2.95
CA ASN A 351 10.78 -18.34 3.14
C ASN A 351 10.11 -17.83 1.86
N GLN A 352 8.79 -17.86 1.82
CA GLN A 352 8.01 -17.39 0.68
C GLN A 352 8.17 -15.88 0.44
N ASP A 353 8.56 -15.12 1.45
CA ASP A 353 8.77 -13.67 1.40
C ASP A 353 10.15 -13.26 0.88
N PHE A 354 11.05 -14.23 0.63
CA PHE A 354 12.35 -13.96 0.04
C PHE A 354 12.66 -14.96 -1.07
N GLN A 355 12.44 -14.51 -2.28
CA GLN A 355 12.59 -15.30 -3.51
C GLN A 355 13.54 -14.60 -4.48
N GLU A 356 14.23 -15.37 -5.29
CA GLU A 356 15.09 -14.84 -6.35
C GLU A 356 14.70 -15.38 -7.72
N VAL A 357 15.00 -14.59 -8.73
CA VAL A 357 14.88 -14.94 -10.13
C VAL A 357 16.20 -14.66 -10.82
N THR A 358 16.65 -15.59 -11.65
CA THR A 358 17.87 -15.42 -12.45
C THR A 358 17.51 -15.61 -13.93
N LEU A 359 17.90 -14.65 -14.76
CA LEU A 359 17.87 -14.77 -16.21
C LEU A 359 19.22 -15.27 -16.69
N GLU A 360 19.22 -16.34 -17.43
CA GLU A 360 20.41 -16.90 -18.08
C GLU A 360 20.30 -16.74 -19.59
N VAL A 361 21.39 -16.24 -20.20
CA VAL A 361 21.55 -16.13 -21.64
C VAL A 361 22.76 -16.96 -22.05
N ASN A 362 22.57 -17.92 -22.95
CA ASN A 362 23.62 -18.85 -23.36
C ASN A 362 24.32 -19.58 -22.18
N GLY A 363 23.52 -19.98 -21.16
CA GLY A 363 24.02 -20.67 -19.97
C GLY A 363 24.79 -19.79 -18.98
N LYS A 364 24.80 -18.49 -19.16
CA LYS A 364 25.43 -17.53 -18.25
C LYS A 364 24.38 -16.66 -17.56
N PRO A 365 24.41 -16.49 -16.22
CA PRO A 365 23.51 -15.60 -15.50
C PRO A 365 23.83 -14.14 -15.86
N VAL A 366 22.85 -13.44 -16.44
CA VAL A 366 22.98 -12.03 -16.85
C VAL A 366 22.20 -11.08 -15.96
N LEU A 367 21.01 -11.48 -15.48
CA LEU A 367 20.24 -10.70 -14.50
C LEU A 367 19.92 -11.57 -13.28
N LYS A 368 20.04 -10.98 -12.11
CA LYS A 368 19.60 -11.57 -10.86
C LYS A 368 18.74 -10.57 -10.11
N MET A 369 17.50 -10.95 -9.81
CA MET A 369 16.50 -10.12 -9.15
C MET A 369 15.93 -10.83 -7.93
N ALA A 370 15.36 -10.09 -6.98
CA ALA A 370 14.76 -10.66 -5.77
C ALA A 370 13.47 -9.98 -5.34
N LEU A 371 12.60 -10.73 -4.68
CA LEU A 371 11.53 -10.23 -3.83
C LEU A 371 12.04 -10.23 -2.38
N ALA A 372 11.83 -9.13 -1.66
CA ALA A 372 12.19 -9.02 -0.25
C ALA A 372 11.02 -8.39 0.53
N TYR A 373 10.13 -9.23 1.04
CA TYR A 373 8.98 -8.82 1.82
C TYR A 373 9.24 -9.01 3.31
N GLY A 374 8.72 -8.10 4.14
CA GLY A 374 8.96 -8.05 5.57
C GLY A 374 10.31 -7.45 5.96
N PHE A 375 10.34 -6.71 7.06
CA PHE A 375 11.52 -5.94 7.51
C PHE A 375 12.78 -6.79 7.71
N ARG A 376 12.65 -8.04 8.13
CA ARG A 376 13.80 -8.95 8.27
C ARG A 376 14.54 -9.18 6.95
N ASN A 377 13.79 -9.40 5.87
CA ASN A 377 14.37 -9.60 4.55
C ASN A 377 14.94 -8.29 3.98
N ILE A 378 14.23 -7.18 4.20
CA ILE A 378 14.67 -5.83 3.84
C ILE A 378 16.02 -5.51 4.49
N GLN A 379 16.14 -5.70 5.81
CA GLN A 379 17.38 -5.44 6.53
C GLN A 379 18.55 -6.31 6.01
N ASN A 380 18.28 -7.55 5.64
CA ASN A 380 19.29 -8.42 5.02
C ASN A 380 19.79 -7.84 3.67
N ILE A 381 18.90 -7.31 2.83
CA ILE A 381 19.27 -6.66 1.57
C ILE A 381 20.12 -5.43 1.85
N VAL A 382 19.63 -4.52 2.70
CA VAL A 382 20.37 -3.29 3.06
C VAL A 382 21.75 -3.59 3.64
N GLN A 383 21.87 -4.59 4.50
CA GLN A 383 23.18 -5.00 5.02
C GLN A 383 24.12 -5.56 3.95
N LYS A 384 23.60 -6.35 3.01
CA LYS A 384 24.38 -6.83 1.86
C LYS A 384 24.85 -5.67 0.99
N MET A 385 24.00 -4.67 0.74
CA MET A 385 24.36 -3.46 0.00
C MET A 385 25.47 -2.68 0.72
N LYS A 386 25.33 -2.42 2.02
CA LYS A 386 26.34 -1.72 2.83
C LYS A 386 27.69 -2.42 2.83
N ARG A 387 27.73 -3.73 2.68
CA ARG A 387 28.95 -4.54 2.60
C ARG A 387 29.49 -4.68 1.17
N GLY A 388 28.83 -4.08 0.17
CA GLY A 388 29.20 -4.25 -1.24
C GLY A 388 29.02 -5.69 -1.76
N LYS A 389 28.14 -6.50 -1.12
CA LYS A 389 27.94 -7.92 -1.42
C LYS A 389 26.52 -8.22 -1.89
N CYS A 390 25.78 -7.23 -2.36
CA CYS A 390 24.46 -7.43 -2.91
C CYS A 390 24.58 -8.02 -4.32
N PRO A 391 24.07 -9.24 -4.58
CA PRO A 391 24.22 -9.89 -5.89
C PRO A 391 23.11 -9.53 -6.86
N TYR A 392 22.17 -8.67 -6.46
CA TYR A 392 20.96 -8.40 -7.23
C TYR A 392 21.11 -7.12 -8.06
N HIS A 393 20.53 -7.12 -9.25
CA HIS A 393 20.39 -5.92 -10.09
C HIS A 393 19.08 -5.17 -9.77
N PHE A 394 18.08 -5.91 -9.29
CA PHE A 394 16.78 -5.38 -8.91
C PHE A 394 16.25 -6.08 -7.66
N VAL A 395 15.56 -5.33 -6.79
CA VAL A 395 14.85 -5.90 -5.65
C VAL A 395 13.48 -5.24 -5.51
N GLU A 396 12.42 -6.03 -5.53
CA GLU A 396 11.08 -5.59 -5.14
C GLU A 396 10.96 -5.67 -3.61
N ILE A 397 10.60 -4.56 -2.98
CA ILE A 397 10.57 -4.44 -1.52
C ILE A 397 9.18 -4.09 -1.02
N MET A 398 8.67 -4.86 -0.06
CA MET A 398 7.41 -4.56 0.66
C MET A 398 7.60 -4.77 2.17
N ALA A 399 7.11 -3.84 2.98
CA ALA A 399 7.26 -3.91 4.44
C ALA A 399 6.43 -5.05 5.07
N CYS A 400 5.25 -5.34 4.50
CA CYS A 400 4.38 -6.40 4.99
C CYS A 400 4.87 -7.78 4.53
N PRO A 401 4.99 -8.77 5.44
CA PRO A 401 5.11 -10.17 5.07
C PRO A 401 3.91 -10.62 4.22
N SER A 402 4.14 -11.50 3.27
CA SER A 402 3.14 -11.94 2.28
C SER A 402 2.58 -10.82 1.38
N GLY A 403 3.17 -9.62 1.43
CA GLY A 403 2.83 -8.50 0.56
C GLY A 403 1.58 -7.72 0.95
N CYS A 404 1.07 -6.92 0.01
CA CYS A 404 0.01 -5.94 0.26
C CYS A 404 -1.37 -6.57 0.50
N ASN A 405 -1.61 -7.80 0.07
CA ASN A 405 -2.84 -8.53 0.42
C ASN A 405 -2.95 -8.83 1.91
N ASN A 406 -1.83 -8.83 2.62
CA ASN A 406 -1.71 -8.93 4.08
C ASN A 406 -1.39 -7.57 4.74
N GLY A 407 -1.82 -6.47 4.14
CA GLY A 407 -1.59 -5.12 4.68
C GLY A 407 -2.37 -4.87 5.97
N GLY A 408 -1.80 -4.07 6.90
CA GLY A 408 -2.39 -3.81 8.22
C GLY A 408 -3.72 -3.04 8.22
N GLY A 409 -4.19 -2.54 7.07
CA GLY A 409 -5.52 -1.93 6.90
C GLY A 409 -6.56 -2.86 6.26
N GLN A 410 -6.22 -4.12 6.03
CA GLN A 410 -7.15 -5.12 5.50
C GLN A 410 -8.17 -5.55 6.58
N ILE A 411 -9.23 -6.22 6.15
CA ILE A 411 -10.26 -6.72 7.07
C ILE A 411 -9.70 -7.91 7.83
N HIS A 412 -9.80 -7.84 9.15
CA HIS A 412 -9.32 -8.89 10.04
C HIS A 412 -10.23 -10.11 10.06
N PRO A 413 -9.66 -11.30 10.37
CA PRO A 413 -10.47 -12.51 10.58
C PRO A 413 -11.48 -12.31 11.70
N GLU A 414 -12.64 -12.94 11.58
CA GLU A 414 -13.63 -13.00 12.65
C GLU A 414 -13.21 -13.99 13.76
N ASP A 415 -13.90 -13.91 14.90
CA ASP A 415 -13.66 -14.84 15.99
C ASP A 415 -13.85 -16.29 15.53
N GLY A 416 -12.79 -17.10 15.69
CA GLY A 416 -12.76 -18.50 15.24
C GLY A 416 -12.26 -18.69 13.79
N GLU A 417 -12.03 -17.65 13.02
CA GLU A 417 -11.44 -17.75 11.69
C GLU A 417 -9.91 -17.70 11.76
N ASN A 418 -9.25 -18.55 10.97
CA ASN A 418 -7.79 -18.55 10.90
C ASN A 418 -7.29 -17.45 9.95
N ALA A 419 -6.36 -16.61 10.42
CA ALA A 419 -5.77 -15.54 9.61
C ALA A 419 -5.09 -16.02 8.32
N ARG A 420 -4.51 -17.23 8.34
CA ARG A 420 -3.89 -17.83 7.13
C ARG A 420 -4.92 -18.22 6.09
N ASP A 421 -6.05 -18.76 6.53
CA ASP A 421 -7.13 -19.18 5.62
C ASP A 421 -7.80 -17.94 5.00
N ARG A 422 -7.99 -16.88 5.81
CA ARG A 422 -8.45 -15.58 5.30
C ARG A 422 -7.50 -15.04 4.23
N LEU A 423 -6.20 -15.00 4.51
CA LEU A 423 -5.20 -14.53 3.55
C LEU A 423 -5.16 -15.39 2.29
N ALA A 424 -5.29 -16.71 2.43
CA ALA A 424 -5.36 -17.62 1.28
C ALA A 424 -6.57 -17.30 0.39
N SER A 425 -7.75 -17.08 0.98
CA SER A 425 -8.95 -16.66 0.26
C SER A 425 -8.79 -15.30 -0.44
N VAL A 426 -8.19 -14.31 0.22
CA VAL A 426 -7.88 -13.01 -0.39
C VAL A 426 -6.94 -13.17 -1.59
N ASN A 427 -5.90 -14.01 -1.46
CA ASN A 427 -4.95 -14.27 -2.56
C ASN A 427 -5.60 -15.00 -3.73
N GLU A 428 -6.45 -15.98 -3.46
CA GLU A 428 -7.21 -16.70 -4.48
C GLU A 428 -8.10 -15.75 -5.29
N LEU A 429 -8.89 -14.93 -4.59
CA LEU A 429 -9.75 -13.94 -5.20
C LEU A 429 -8.94 -12.88 -5.98
N TYR A 430 -7.85 -12.38 -5.41
CA TYR A 430 -6.97 -11.44 -6.12
C TYR A 430 -6.44 -12.03 -7.43
N ASN A 431 -6.03 -13.29 -7.41
CA ASN A 431 -5.45 -13.98 -8.57
C ASN A 431 -6.51 -14.50 -9.57
N SER A 432 -7.80 -14.46 -9.22
CA SER A 432 -8.88 -14.88 -10.13
C SER A 432 -9.15 -13.90 -11.28
N VAL A 433 -8.61 -12.68 -11.18
CA VAL A 433 -8.79 -11.64 -12.20
C VAL A 433 -7.83 -11.86 -13.36
N HIS A 434 -8.33 -11.70 -14.58
CA HIS A 434 -7.52 -11.84 -15.80
C HIS A 434 -6.31 -10.88 -15.79
N CYS A 435 -5.12 -11.42 -16.03
CA CYS A 435 -3.89 -10.64 -16.09
C CYS A 435 -3.61 -10.15 -17.50
N ILE A 436 -3.24 -8.88 -17.62
CA ILE A 436 -2.86 -8.23 -18.88
C ILE A 436 -1.43 -7.70 -18.83
N ASP A 437 -0.83 -7.50 -19.99
CA ASP A 437 0.43 -6.76 -20.10
C ASP A 437 0.12 -5.24 -20.11
N PRO A 438 0.71 -4.43 -19.22
CA PRO A 438 0.53 -2.99 -19.19
C PRO A 438 0.77 -2.29 -20.53
N HIS A 439 1.71 -2.79 -21.33
CA HIS A 439 2.05 -2.24 -22.64
C HIS A 439 0.98 -2.50 -23.72
N THR A 440 -0.01 -3.35 -23.48
CA THR A 440 -1.07 -3.67 -24.46
C THR A 440 -2.36 -2.86 -24.24
N VAL A 441 -2.43 -2.06 -23.17
CA VAL A 441 -3.63 -1.30 -22.81
C VAL A 441 -3.71 -0.03 -23.67
N GLN A 442 -4.64 0.02 -24.62
CA GLN A 442 -4.78 1.14 -25.55
C GLN A 442 -4.99 2.51 -24.85
N GLY A 443 -5.78 2.56 -23.79
CA GLY A 443 -6.01 3.78 -23.02
C GLY A 443 -4.74 4.36 -22.42
N ILE A 444 -3.75 3.55 -22.10
CA ILE A 444 -2.46 3.98 -21.56
C ILE A 444 -1.66 4.74 -22.62
N GLU A 445 -1.53 4.19 -23.83
CA GLU A 445 -0.81 4.84 -24.93
C GLU A 445 -1.47 6.16 -25.34
N ILE A 446 -2.81 6.22 -25.37
CA ILE A 446 -3.56 7.44 -25.61
C ILE A 446 -3.20 8.50 -24.56
N MET A 447 -3.18 8.13 -23.28
CA MET A 447 -2.86 9.06 -22.20
C MET A 447 -1.37 9.50 -22.24
N TYR A 448 -0.42 8.63 -22.60
CA TYR A 448 0.95 9.06 -22.81
C TYR A 448 1.04 10.11 -23.92
N LYS A 449 0.33 9.93 -25.01
CA LYS A 449 0.34 10.88 -26.13
C LYS A 449 -0.39 12.18 -25.80
N ASP A 450 -1.65 12.09 -25.36
CA ASP A 450 -2.57 13.23 -25.33
C ASP A 450 -2.49 13.99 -23.99
N TRP A 451 -2.20 13.31 -22.89
CA TRP A 451 -2.08 13.94 -21.58
C TRP A 451 -0.63 14.27 -21.22
N LEU A 452 0.27 13.31 -21.38
CA LEU A 452 1.64 13.44 -20.92
C LEU A 452 2.59 14.02 -21.98
N GLY A 453 2.24 13.99 -23.26
CA GLY A 453 3.08 14.47 -24.36
C GLY A 453 4.24 13.52 -24.70
N GLY A 454 4.08 12.23 -24.39
CA GLY A 454 5.05 11.14 -24.65
C GLY A 454 5.73 10.61 -23.40
N HIS A 455 6.27 9.38 -23.50
CA HIS A 455 6.91 8.65 -22.39
C HIS A 455 8.07 9.40 -21.69
N ASN A 456 8.88 10.14 -22.44
CA ASN A 456 10.06 10.84 -21.89
C ASN A 456 9.86 12.35 -21.71
N SER A 457 8.62 12.83 -21.75
CA SER A 457 8.32 14.25 -21.65
C SER A 457 8.60 14.80 -20.24
N GLY A 458 8.76 16.12 -20.12
CA GLY A 458 8.85 16.79 -18.82
C GLY A 458 7.59 16.58 -17.97
N LYS A 459 6.41 16.58 -18.63
CA LYS A 459 5.13 16.33 -17.95
C LYS A 459 5.01 14.88 -17.44
N ALA A 460 5.45 13.89 -18.21
CA ALA A 460 5.47 12.49 -17.75
C ALA A 460 6.36 12.36 -16.51
N ARG A 461 7.54 12.96 -16.48
CA ARG A 461 8.41 12.96 -15.31
C ARG A 461 7.75 13.60 -14.09
N GLN A 462 7.09 14.73 -14.26
CA GLN A 462 6.39 15.43 -13.17
C GLN A 462 5.21 14.62 -12.62
N MET A 463 4.42 14.00 -13.50
CA MET A 463 3.19 13.32 -13.13
C MET A 463 3.41 11.91 -12.61
N LEU A 464 4.44 11.20 -13.09
CA LEU A 464 4.66 9.78 -12.82
C LEU A 464 5.85 9.48 -11.91
N HIS A 465 6.73 10.46 -11.63
CA HIS A 465 7.89 10.29 -10.77
C HIS A 465 7.85 11.19 -9.54
N THR A 466 8.62 10.82 -8.52
CA THR A 466 8.75 11.53 -7.23
C THR A 466 10.19 11.52 -6.74
N GLN A 467 10.44 12.22 -5.65
CA GLN A 467 11.72 12.26 -4.95
C GLN A 467 11.54 11.77 -3.51
N TYR A 468 12.64 11.37 -2.90
CA TYR A 468 12.69 10.93 -1.51
C TYR A 468 13.70 11.79 -0.75
N HIS A 469 13.41 12.04 0.54
CA HIS A 469 14.17 12.99 1.34
C HIS A 469 14.68 12.32 2.61
N GLU A 470 15.95 12.53 2.92
CA GLU A 470 16.50 12.10 4.19
C GLU A 470 15.84 12.87 5.33
N VAL A 471 15.36 12.15 6.33
CA VAL A 471 14.87 12.77 7.57
C VAL A 471 16.04 12.91 8.53
N GLU A 472 16.41 14.15 8.86
CA GLU A 472 17.46 14.41 9.83
C GLU A 472 17.12 13.75 11.18
N LYS A 473 18.05 12.96 11.68
CA LYS A 473 17.93 12.40 13.03
C LYS A 473 18.05 13.54 14.02
N MET A 474 17.01 13.83 14.78
CA MET A 474 17.16 14.74 15.92
C MET A 474 18.26 14.20 16.83
N ALA A 475 19.38 14.90 16.85
CA ALA A 475 20.58 14.48 17.59
C ALA A 475 20.36 14.39 19.10
N ASN A 476 19.31 15.02 19.63
CA ASN A 476 18.90 14.91 21.05
C ASN A 476 17.39 15.16 21.19
N ALA A 477 16.66 14.13 21.61
CA ALA A 477 15.25 14.25 22.02
C ALA A 477 15.06 15.18 23.25
N LEU A 478 16.15 15.59 23.91
CA LEU A 478 16.16 16.47 25.09
C LEU A 478 16.49 17.94 24.76
N ALA A 479 16.73 18.28 23.48
CA ALA A 479 17.10 19.65 23.09
C ALA A 479 15.90 20.53 22.67
N ILE A 480 14.67 20.13 22.98
CA ILE A 480 13.52 21.02 22.83
C ILE A 480 13.59 22.06 23.97
N LYS A 481 14.18 23.20 23.69
CA LYS A 481 13.96 24.42 24.51
C LYS A 481 12.55 24.92 24.19
N TRP A 482 11.68 24.83 25.19
CA TRP A 482 10.36 25.48 25.20
C TRP A 482 10.49 26.98 25.23
#